data_3a50cd72737fca3927e6ba6afc2641f9
#
_entry.id   3a50cd72737fca3927e6ba6afc2641f9
#
_cell.length_a   1.000
_cell.length_b   1.000
_cell.length_c   1.000
_cell.angle_alpha   90.00
_cell.angle_beta   90.00
_cell.angle_gamma   90.00
#
_symmetry.space_group_name_H-M   'P 1'
#
loop_
_entity.id
_entity.type
_entity.pdbx_description
1 polymer ?
#
loop_
_entity_poly.entity_id
_entity_poly.type
_entity_poly.pdbx_seq_one_letter_code
_entity_poly.pdbx_strand_id
1 'polypeptide(L)'
;ELNTGMGYNALIDSVGINICKLLLDEELTILWGNDNFYISSGFTKAEYQTLFPSIKAYYAGHVEEFCKIQNAFADASKKPGCRAKVNCRRPLKNGGCAWINIDAVITGEVVDGSEVALAVYSDISDLTRLKAERDQLLEEKTRYFEWMMDEYIGNIYISDLETYELLFLNKTAAATLHP
;
A
#
# COMPACT_ATOMS: atom_id res chain seq x y z
N GLU A 1 -36.74 2.81 20.96
CA GLU A 1 -35.69 3.06 19.95
C GLU A 1 -34.43 2.28 20.35
N LEU A 2 -34.14 1.18 19.65
CA LEU A 2 -32.99 0.34 19.91
C LEU A 2 -31.72 1.13 19.61
N ASN A 3 -30.79 1.06 20.55
CA ASN A 3 -29.45 1.67 20.54
C ASN A 3 -28.58 1.06 19.39
N THR A 4 -28.93 1.42 18.15
CA THR A 4 -28.31 0.92 16.92
C THR A 4 -26.81 1.30 16.77
N GLY A 5 -26.37 2.35 17.46
CA GLY A 5 -24.97 2.79 17.38
C GLY A 5 -23.97 1.90 18.11
N MET A 6 -24.36 1.32 19.26
CA MET A 6 -23.46 0.42 20.02
C MET A 6 -23.26 -0.93 19.35
N GLY A 7 -24.29 -1.47 18.69
CA GLY A 7 -24.18 -2.74 17.95
C GLY A 7 -23.30 -2.67 16.70
N TYR A 8 -23.32 -1.54 16.02
CA TYR A 8 -22.55 -1.33 14.79
C TYR A 8 -21.04 -1.22 15.07
N ASN A 9 -20.64 -0.46 16.09
CA ASN A 9 -19.25 -0.33 16.49
C ASN A 9 -18.66 -1.67 16.98
N ALA A 10 -19.42 -2.41 17.82
CA ALA A 10 -18.99 -3.73 18.29
C ALA A 10 -18.83 -4.74 17.14
N LEU A 11 -19.63 -4.65 16.09
CA LEU A 11 -19.55 -5.49 14.92
C LEU A 11 -18.29 -5.17 14.08
N ILE A 12 -17.98 -3.89 13.88
CA ILE A 12 -16.79 -3.42 13.18
C ILE A 12 -15.52 -3.81 13.94
N ASP A 13 -15.51 -3.66 15.27
CA ASP A 13 -14.39 -4.06 16.12
C ASP A 13 -14.17 -5.57 16.14
N SER A 14 -15.26 -6.36 16.07
CA SER A 14 -15.16 -7.84 16.06
C SER A 14 -14.59 -8.41 14.77
N VAL A 15 -14.66 -7.70 13.65
CA VAL A 15 -14.18 -8.14 12.33
C VAL A 15 -12.69 -7.82 12.11
N GLY A 16 -12.03 -7.13 13.04
CA GLY A 16 -10.61 -6.81 12.94
C GLY A 16 -10.26 -5.79 11.84
N ILE A 17 -11.24 -5.02 11.36
CA ILE A 17 -11.04 -3.99 10.35
C ILE A 17 -10.58 -2.69 11.02
N ASN A 18 -9.55 -2.06 10.51
CA ASN A 18 -9.05 -0.77 10.98
C ASN A 18 -9.74 0.35 10.19
N ILE A 19 -10.59 1.12 10.84
CA ILE A 19 -11.37 2.20 10.21
C ILE A 19 -11.08 3.52 10.90
N CYS A 20 -10.93 4.57 10.09
CA CYS A 20 -10.73 5.93 10.55
C CYS A 20 -11.57 6.91 9.72
N LYS A 21 -12.17 7.89 10.38
CA LYS A 21 -12.88 9.04 9.77
C LYS A 21 -11.97 10.25 9.86
N LEU A 22 -11.66 10.84 8.71
CA LEU A 22 -10.69 11.92 8.55
C LEU A 22 -11.36 13.17 7.97
N LEU A 23 -10.92 14.33 8.44
CA LEU A 23 -11.16 15.59 7.78
C LEU A 23 -10.10 15.79 6.70
N LEU A 24 -10.48 16.18 5.49
CA LEU A 24 -9.58 16.45 4.38
C LEU A 24 -9.06 17.89 4.42
N ASP A 25 -8.42 18.23 5.53
CA ASP A 25 -7.66 19.44 5.72
C ASP A 25 -6.15 19.21 5.43
N GLU A 26 -5.32 20.22 5.60
CA GLU A 26 -3.87 20.14 5.38
C GLU A 26 -3.16 19.14 6.31
N GLU A 27 -3.77 18.78 7.42
CA GLU A 27 -3.22 17.90 8.45
C GLU A 27 -3.80 16.49 8.40
N LEU A 28 -4.90 16.28 7.69
CA LEU A 28 -5.73 15.07 7.75
C LEU A 28 -6.14 14.77 9.19
N THR A 29 -6.91 15.71 9.75
CA THR A 29 -7.37 15.65 11.15
C THR A 29 -8.24 14.42 11.39
N ILE A 30 -7.95 13.68 12.47
CA ILE A 30 -8.67 12.46 12.83
C ILE A 30 -9.94 12.84 13.60
N LEU A 31 -11.10 12.63 12.99
CA LEU A 31 -12.41 12.85 13.63
C LEU A 31 -12.80 11.67 14.51
N TRP A 32 -12.53 10.46 14.06
CA TRP A 32 -12.86 9.23 14.77
C TRP A 32 -12.06 8.05 14.22
N GLY A 33 -11.80 7.06 15.06
CA GLY A 33 -11.26 5.77 14.68
C GLY A 33 -11.82 4.68 15.58
N ASN A 34 -11.98 3.46 15.05
CA ASN A 34 -12.31 2.31 15.87
C ASN A 34 -11.08 1.83 16.66
N ASP A 35 -11.25 0.99 17.66
CA ASP A 35 -10.17 0.55 18.54
C ASP A 35 -9.07 -0.18 17.76
N ASN A 36 -9.42 -0.98 16.75
CA ASN A 36 -8.47 -1.67 15.90
C ASN A 36 -7.53 -0.71 15.14
N PHE A 37 -8.02 0.46 14.71
CA PHE A 37 -7.20 1.48 14.06
C PHE A 37 -6.03 1.93 14.94
N TYR A 38 -6.27 2.13 16.24
CA TYR A 38 -5.24 2.53 17.21
C TYR A 38 -4.33 1.37 17.58
N ILE A 39 -4.91 0.22 17.93
CA ILE A 39 -4.18 -0.98 18.37
C ILE A 39 -3.23 -1.48 17.28
N SER A 40 -3.62 -1.42 16.00
CA SER A 40 -2.78 -1.87 14.88
C SER A 40 -1.49 -1.06 14.71
N SER A 41 -1.39 0.13 15.32
CA SER A 41 -0.15 0.92 15.37
C SER A 41 0.67 0.69 16.65
N GLY A 42 0.15 -0.13 17.57
CA GLY A 42 0.77 -0.45 18.86
C GLY A 42 0.44 0.55 19.97
N PHE A 43 -0.44 1.51 19.74
CA PHE A 43 -0.88 2.49 20.74
C PHE A 43 -2.26 2.13 21.27
N THR A 44 -2.54 2.49 22.52
CA THR A 44 -3.91 2.56 23.01
C THR A 44 -4.59 3.79 22.39
N LYS A 45 -5.91 3.77 22.32
CA LYS A 45 -6.70 4.91 21.80
C LYS A 45 -6.38 6.21 22.55
N ALA A 46 -6.30 6.16 23.87
CA ALA A 46 -6.01 7.34 24.69
C ALA A 46 -4.60 7.90 24.43
N GLU A 47 -3.59 7.04 24.32
CA GLU A 47 -2.24 7.46 23.97
C GLU A 47 -2.19 8.09 22.59
N TYR A 48 -2.79 7.43 21.60
CA TYR A 48 -2.78 7.90 20.21
C TYR A 48 -3.46 9.28 20.08
N GLN A 49 -4.64 9.44 20.64
CA GLN A 49 -5.40 10.70 20.59
C GLN A 49 -4.69 11.85 21.32
N THR A 50 -3.93 11.55 22.37
CA THR A 50 -3.13 12.56 23.09
C THR A 50 -1.91 13.00 22.29
N LEU A 51 -1.23 12.05 21.61
CA LEU A 51 0.03 12.30 20.92
C LEU A 51 -0.18 12.79 19.48
N PHE A 52 -1.22 12.30 18.80
CA PHE A 52 -1.40 12.47 17.36
C PHE A 52 -2.84 12.90 17.01
N PRO A 53 -3.14 14.19 17.05
CA PRO A 53 -4.47 14.71 16.68
C PRO A 53 -4.75 14.58 15.17
N SER A 54 -3.72 14.40 14.36
CA SER A 54 -3.81 14.31 12.89
C SER A 54 -2.88 13.25 12.33
N ILE A 55 -3.12 12.84 11.10
CA ILE A 55 -2.23 11.92 10.37
C ILE A 55 -0.87 12.58 10.13
N LYS A 56 -0.82 13.88 9.85
CA LYS A 56 0.44 14.62 9.71
C LYS A 56 1.28 14.57 11.00
N ALA A 57 0.67 14.75 12.16
CA ALA A 57 1.36 14.64 13.43
C ALA A 57 1.91 13.24 13.68
N TYR A 58 1.15 12.21 13.32
CA TYR A 58 1.59 10.81 13.42
C TYR A 58 2.78 10.49 12.52
N TYR A 59 2.81 11.07 11.32
CA TYR A 59 3.89 10.88 10.33
C TYR A 59 4.97 11.96 10.39
N ALA A 60 5.09 12.74 11.47
CA ALA A 60 6.06 13.85 11.56
C ALA A 60 7.52 13.42 11.28
N GLY A 61 7.91 12.20 11.66
CA GLY A 61 9.22 11.61 11.35
C GLY A 61 9.31 10.91 9.99
N HIS A 62 8.24 10.87 9.20
CA HIS A 62 8.12 10.13 7.94
C HIS A 62 7.39 10.95 6.88
N VAL A 63 7.90 12.12 6.58
CA VAL A 63 7.27 13.14 5.72
C VAL A 63 6.94 12.61 4.32
N GLU A 64 7.82 11.79 3.74
CA GLU A 64 7.59 11.20 2.41
C GLU A 64 6.33 10.32 2.38
N GLU A 65 6.10 9.54 3.43
CA GLU A 65 4.92 8.68 3.52
C GLU A 65 3.65 9.52 3.72
N PHE A 66 3.72 10.59 4.52
CA PHE A 66 2.62 11.54 4.65
C PHE A 66 2.27 12.21 3.31
N CYS A 67 3.26 12.65 2.54
CA CYS A 67 3.05 13.26 1.23
C CYS A 67 2.35 12.30 0.24
N LYS A 68 2.67 10.99 0.27
CA LYS A 68 1.97 9.99 -0.54
C LYS A 68 0.48 9.92 -0.19
N ILE A 69 0.17 9.90 1.11
CA ILE A 69 -1.20 9.87 1.61
C ILE A 69 -1.93 11.15 1.19
N GLN A 70 -1.36 12.31 1.46
CA GLN A 70 -1.94 13.61 1.15
C GLN A 70 -2.23 13.77 -0.35
N ASN A 71 -1.30 13.39 -1.22
CA ASN A 71 -1.48 13.45 -2.66
C ASN A 71 -2.62 12.54 -3.13
N ALA A 72 -2.72 11.32 -2.60
CA ALA A 72 -3.79 10.39 -2.95
C ALA A 72 -5.18 10.92 -2.57
N PHE A 73 -5.30 11.58 -1.41
CA PHE A 73 -6.54 12.22 -0.99
C PHE A 73 -6.85 13.48 -1.81
N ALA A 74 -5.85 14.31 -2.11
CA ALA A 74 -6.02 15.50 -2.94
C ALA A 74 -6.46 15.15 -4.37
N ASP A 75 -5.97 14.06 -4.94
CA ASP A 75 -6.41 13.58 -6.25
C ASP A 75 -7.84 13.04 -6.24
N ALA A 76 -8.26 12.44 -5.13
CA ALA A 76 -9.61 11.89 -4.97
C ALA A 76 -10.66 12.94 -4.63
N SER A 77 -10.31 14.04 -3.93
CA SER A 77 -11.24 15.06 -3.44
C SER A 77 -11.90 15.92 -4.53
N LYS A 78 -11.71 15.58 -5.80
CA LYS A 78 -12.31 16.30 -6.93
C LYS A 78 -13.82 16.03 -7.13
N LYS A 79 -14.37 14.96 -6.55
CA LYS A 79 -15.81 14.60 -6.65
C LYS A 79 -16.27 13.77 -5.45
N PRO A 80 -17.46 14.00 -4.90
CA PRO A 80 -18.08 13.13 -3.90
C PRO A 80 -18.19 11.68 -4.40
N GLY A 81 -17.97 10.70 -3.53
CA GLY A 81 -17.99 9.29 -3.86
C GLY A 81 -16.70 8.76 -4.52
N CYS A 82 -15.71 9.63 -4.79
CA CYS A 82 -14.40 9.18 -5.26
C CYS A 82 -13.65 8.42 -4.17
N ARG A 83 -12.75 7.54 -4.60
CA ARG A 83 -11.92 6.72 -3.73
C ARG A 83 -10.46 7.15 -3.83
N ALA A 84 -9.82 7.30 -2.67
CA ALA A 84 -8.38 7.40 -2.57
C ALA A 84 -7.81 6.03 -2.23
N LYS A 85 -6.73 5.62 -2.91
CA LYS A 85 -6.05 4.36 -2.62
C LYS A 85 -4.54 4.59 -2.62
N VAL A 86 -3.88 4.22 -1.53
CA VAL A 86 -2.43 4.39 -1.40
C VAL A 86 -1.81 3.27 -0.57
N ASN A 87 -0.64 2.80 -0.99
CA ASN A 87 0.22 1.93 -0.20
C ASN A 87 1.34 2.78 0.41
N CYS A 88 1.52 2.67 1.71
CA CYS A 88 2.56 3.40 2.43
C CYS A 88 3.09 2.61 3.62
N ARG A 89 4.21 3.07 4.19
CA ARG A 89 4.74 2.51 5.43
C ARG A 89 4.13 3.25 6.61
N ARG A 90 3.58 2.49 7.56
CA ARG A 90 3.03 2.99 8.81
C ARG A 90 4.05 2.79 9.92
N PRO A 91 4.53 3.84 10.58
CA PRO A 91 5.38 3.71 11.77
C PRO A 91 4.63 2.97 12.89
N LEU A 92 5.33 2.17 13.67
CA LEU A 92 4.78 1.44 14.81
C LEU A 92 5.42 1.94 16.10
N LYS A 93 4.70 1.82 17.22
CA LYS A 93 5.19 2.23 18.55
C LYS A 93 6.52 1.58 18.94
N ASN A 94 6.78 0.37 18.47
CA ASN A 94 8.02 -0.37 18.75
C ASN A 94 9.23 0.11 17.90
N GLY A 95 9.08 1.15 17.09
CA GLY A 95 10.12 1.67 16.20
C GLY A 95 10.20 0.96 14.84
N GLY A 96 9.41 -0.10 14.62
CA GLY A 96 9.27 -0.74 13.31
C GLY A 96 8.33 -0.01 12.37
N CYS A 97 8.12 -0.60 11.19
CA CYS A 97 7.13 -0.13 10.21
C CYS A 97 6.33 -1.32 9.67
N ALA A 98 5.06 -1.11 9.44
CA ALA A 98 4.19 -2.03 8.70
C ALA A 98 3.87 -1.47 7.31
N TRP A 99 3.78 -2.31 6.29
CA TRP A 99 3.20 -1.92 5.01
C TRP A 99 1.69 -1.95 5.12
N ILE A 100 1.06 -0.83 4.81
CA ILE A 100 -0.39 -0.71 4.82
C ILE A 100 -0.94 -0.26 3.47
N ASN A 101 -2.13 -0.73 3.14
CA ASN A 101 -2.99 -0.15 2.13
C ASN A 101 -4.04 0.71 2.82
N ILE A 102 -4.21 1.94 2.40
CA ILE A 102 -5.29 2.84 2.79
C ILE A 102 -6.26 2.91 1.61
N ASP A 103 -7.50 2.50 1.83
CA ASP A 103 -8.60 2.62 0.87
C ASP A 103 -9.67 3.52 1.50
N ALA A 104 -9.88 4.70 0.95
CA ALA A 104 -10.77 5.70 1.52
C ALA A 104 -11.83 6.16 0.52
N VAL A 105 -12.99 6.49 1.04
CA VAL A 105 -14.12 7.05 0.28
C VAL A 105 -14.41 8.44 0.78
N ILE A 106 -14.54 9.41 -0.12
CA ILE A 106 -15.00 10.75 0.19
C ILE A 106 -16.52 10.69 0.40
N THR A 107 -16.98 11.00 1.61
CA THR A 107 -18.38 10.76 2.01
C THR A 107 -19.36 11.81 1.49
N GLY A 108 -18.88 12.97 1.06
CA GLY A 108 -19.68 14.14 0.73
C GLY A 108 -20.16 14.93 1.97
N GLU A 109 -19.84 14.47 3.17
CA GLU A 109 -20.02 15.24 4.39
C GLU A 109 -18.98 16.35 4.47
N VAL A 110 -19.37 17.55 4.92
CA VAL A 110 -18.47 18.69 5.10
C VAL A 110 -18.52 19.11 6.56
N VAL A 111 -17.36 19.24 7.19
CA VAL A 111 -17.19 19.71 8.57
C VAL A 111 -16.17 20.84 8.54
N ASP A 112 -16.50 21.98 9.13
CA ASP A 112 -15.66 23.18 9.19
C ASP A 112 -15.07 23.61 7.82
N GLY A 113 -15.84 23.40 6.74
CA GLY A 113 -15.45 23.77 5.38
C GLY A 113 -14.56 22.74 4.65
N SER A 114 -14.21 21.64 5.28
CA SER A 114 -13.44 20.56 4.68
C SER A 114 -14.27 19.29 4.49
N GLU A 115 -14.02 18.55 3.42
CA GLU A 115 -14.68 17.26 3.15
C GLU A 115 -14.23 16.19 4.14
N VAL A 116 -15.07 15.19 4.30
CA VAL A 116 -14.82 14.06 5.20
C VAL A 116 -14.58 12.78 4.40
N ALA A 117 -13.56 12.02 4.76
CA ALA A 117 -13.28 10.70 4.23
C ALA A 117 -13.44 9.61 5.28
N LEU A 118 -13.92 8.46 4.86
CA LEU A 118 -13.89 7.22 5.63
C LEU A 118 -12.81 6.31 5.05
N ALA A 119 -11.79 6.00 5.83
CA ALA A 119 -10.62 5.26 5.41
C ALA A 119 -10.53 3.90 6.11
N VAL A 120 -10.24 2.86 5.35
CA VAL A 120 -9.93 1.51 5.81
C VAL A 120 -8.43 1.28 5.66
N TYR A 121 -7.80 0.78 6.72
CA TYR A 121 -6.37 0.48 6.77
C TYR A 121 -6.18 -1.04 6.82
N SER A 122 -5.49 -1.59 5.83
CA SER A 122 -5.20 -3.02 5.75
C SER A 122 -3.70 -3.25 5.84
N ASP A 123 -3.25 -4.15 6.72
CA ASP A 123 -1.85 -4.58 6.75
C ASP A 123 -1.58 -5.47 5.53
N ILE A 124 -0.60 -5.07 4.73
CA ILE A 124 -0.14 -5.77 3.53
C ILE A 124 1.32 -6.20 3.63
N SER A 125 1.89 -6.22 4.85
CA SER A 125 3.31 -6.53 5.07
C SER A 125 3.67 -7.91 4.55
N ASP A 126 2.88 -8.94 4.86
CA ASP A 126 3.11 -10.29 4.37
C ASP A 126 2.96 -10.38 2.85
N LEU A 127 1.96 -9.72 2.27
CA LEU A 127 1.78 -9.68 0.82
C LEU A 127 2.99 -9.03 0.13
N THR A 128 3.49 -7.93 0.69
CA THR A 128 4.64 -7.19 0.14
C THR A 128 5.92 -8.05 0.24
N ARG A 129 6.13 -8.74 1.37
CA ARG A 129 7.24 -9.66 1.57
C ARG A 129 7.20 -10.82 0.58
N LEU A 130 6.06 -11.51 0.48
CA LEU A 130 5.89 -12.64 -0.45
C LEU A 130 6.08 -12.24 -1.91
N LYS A 131 5.64 -11.03 -2.27
CA LYS A 131 5.87 -10.48 -3.62
C LYS A 131 7.36 -10.27 -3.89
N ALA A 132 8.09 -9.68 -2.94
CA ALA A 132 9.54 -9.47 -3.08
C ALA A 132 10.31 -10.80 -3.17
N GLU A 133 9.96 -11.79 -2.33
CA GLU A 133 10.56 -13.15 -2.39
C GLU A 133 10.30 -13.82 -3.75
N ARG A 134 9.08 -13.72 -4.26
CA ARG A 134 8.73 -14.25 -5.59
C ARG A 134 9.55 -13.58 -6.70
N ASP A 135 9.66 -12.27 -6.67
CA ASP A 135 10.36 -11.51 -7.70
C ASP A 135 11.87 -11.85 -7.67
N GLN A 136 12.47 -11.99 -6.48
CA GLN A 136 13.85 -12.45 -6.32
C GLN A 136 14.08 -13.86 -6.88
N LEU A 137 13.19 -14.81 -6.55
CA LEU A 137 13.27 -16.17 -7.08
C LEU A 137 13.14 -16.21 -8.60
N LEU A 138 12.32 -15.34 -9.16
CA LEU A 138 12.16 -15.24 -10.62
C LEU A 138 13.46 -14.73 -11.29
N GLU A 139 14.07 -13.69 -10.71
CA GLU A 139 15.37 -13.18 -11.18
C GLU A 139 16.48 -14.22 -11.09
N GLU A 140 16.56 -14.98 -10.00
CA GLU A 140 17.54 -16.06 -9.82
C GLU A 140 17.34 -17.16 -10.86
N LYS A 141 16.09 -17.59 -11.10
CA LYS A 141 15.77 -18.58 -12.14
C LYS A 141 16.11 -18.08 -13.54
N THR A 142 15.84 -16.82 -13.83
CA THR A 142 16.16 -16.22 -15.14
C THR A 142 17.66 -16.21 -15.36
N ARG A 143 18.46 -15.76 -14.39
CA ARG A 143 19.92 -15.77 -14.46
C ARG A 143 20.49 -17.18 -14.62
N TYR A 144 19.94 -18.16 -13.89
CA TYR A 144 20.36 -19.56 -14.01
C TYR A 144 20.05 -20.11 -15.40
N PHE A 145 18.87 -19.81 -15.95
CA PHE A 145 18.48 -20.21 -17.30
C PHE A 145 19.41 -19.61 -18.36
N GLU A 146 19.69 -18.30 -18.28
CA GLU A 146 20.61 -17.62 -19.20
C GLU A 146 22.01 -18.22 -19.13
N TRP A 147 22.55 -18.44 -17.93
CA TRP A 147 23.84 -19.10 -17.74
C TRP A 147 23.87 -20.52 -18.36
N MET A 148 22.86 -21.32 -18.09
CA MET A 148 22.76 -22.68 -18.65
C MET A 148 22.70 -22.69 -20.20
N MET A 149 21.98 -21.73 -20.77
CA MET A 149 21.89 -21.58 -22.23
C MET A 149 23.20 -21.08 -22.84
N ASP A 150 23.94 -20.22 -22.13
CA ASP A 150 25.24 -19.70 -22.57
C ASP A 150 26.36 -20.76 -22.51
N GLU A 151 26.29 -21.71 -21.57
CA GLU A 151 27.23 -22.85 -21.48
C GLU A 151 26.98 -23.92 -22.54
N TYR A 152 25.84 -23.88 -23.23
CA TYR A 152 25.55 -24.82 -24.30
C TYR A 152 26.37 -24.51 -25.55
N ILE A 153 27.02 -25.56 -26.11
CA ILE A 153 27.97 -25.43 -27.24
C ILE A 153 27.30 -25.13 -28.58
N GLY A 154 25.97 -25.27 -28.67
CA GLY A 154 25.19 -25.00 -29.90
C GLY A 154 24.56 -23.63 -29.92
N ASN A 155 24.05 -23.22 -31.07
CA ASN A 155 23.28 -22.01 -31.22
C ASN A 155 21.89 -22.22 -30.65
N ILE A 156 21.48 -21.37 -29.67
CA ILE A 156 20.17 -21.33 -29.13
C ILE A 156 19.58 -19.92 -29.37
N TYR A 157 18.39 -19.88 -29.92
CA TYR A 157 17.61 -18.66 -30.03
C TYR A 157 16.15 -18.95 -29.69
N ILE A 158 15.47 -17.95 -29.11
CA ILE A 158 14.04 -17.96 -28.80
C ILE A 158 13.43 -16.77 -29.52
N SER A 159 12.38 -17.01 -30.30
CA SER A 159 11.61 -15.96 -30.97
C SER A 159 10.13 -16.07 -30.63
N ASP A 160 9.45 -14.94 -30.62
CA ASP A 160 8.00 -14.89 -30.58
C ASP A 160 7.44 -15.40 -31.93
N LEU A 161 6.46 -16.29 -31.88
CA LEU A 161 5.88 -16.91 -33.09
C LEU A 161 4.86 -16.02 -33.81
N GLU A 162 4.35 -15.00 -33.13
CA GLU A 162 3.37 -14.09 -33.72
C GLU A 162 4.07 -12.85 -34.31
N THR A 163 5.02 -12.28 -33.57
CA THR A 163 5.74 -11.06 -33.98
C THR A 163 7.05 -11.32 -34.68
N TYR A 164 7.58 -12.54 -34.61
CA TYR A 164 8.92 -12.96 -35.05
C TYR A 164 10.05 -12.15 -34.38
N GLU A 165 9.77 -11.53 -33.25
CA GLU A 165 10.76 -10.83 -32.46
C GLU A 165 11.72 -11.82 -31.78
N LEU A 166 13.03 -11.52 -31.83
CA LEU A 166 14.04 -12.34 -31.17
C LEU A 166 14.06 -11.99 -29.69
N LEU A 167 13.63 -12.94 -28.85
CA LEU A 167 13.51 -12.75 -27.40
C LEU A 167 14.80 -13.14 -26.65
N PHE A 168 15.57 -14.08 -27.18
CA PHE A 168 16.81 -14.54 -26.56
C PHE A 168 17.78 -15.10 -27.61
N LEU A 169 19.08 -14.90 -27.36
CA LEU A 169 20.20 -15.42 -28.16
C LEU A 169 21.33 -15.77 -27.20
N ASN A 170 21.82 -17.04 -27.21
CA ASN A 170 22.96 -17.41 -26.40
C ASN A 170 24.30 -16.89 -26.99
N LYS A 171 25.36 -16.88 -26.19
CA LYS A 171 26.69 -16.38 -26.61
C LYS A 171 27.19 -16.98 -27.91
N THR A 172 27.02 -18.31 -28.07
CA THR A 172 27.47 -19.04 -29.27
C THR A 172 26.74 -18.57 -30.52
N ALA A 173 25.43 -18.39 -30.43
CA ALA A 173 24.63 -17.88 -31.53
C ALA A 173 24.95 -16.41 -31.84
N ALA A 174 25.14 -15.58 -30.83
CA ALA A 174 25.52 -14.16 -30.97
C ALA A 174 26.88 -14.01 -31.69
N ALA A 175 27.87 -14.81 -31.33
CA ALA A 175 29.18 -14.82 -31.98
C ALA A 175 29.13 -15.28 -33.45
N THR A 176 28.13 -16.09 -33.81
CA THR A 176 27.96 -16.56 -35.19
C THR A 176 27.30 -15.48 -36.08
N LEU A 177 26.48 -14.63 -35.50
CA LEU A 177 25.76 -13.58 -36.22
C LEU A 177 26.58 -12.29 -36.39
N HIS A 178 27.56 -12.07 -35.51
CA HIS A 178 28.49 -10.93 -35.56
C HIS A 178 29.95 -11.46 -35.56
N PRO A 179 30.48 -11.92 -36.72
CA PRO A 179 31.86 -12.37 -36.80
C PRO A 179 32.89 -11.24 -36.67
#